data_822e08d524d0e7e8587921e6da75f9a7
#
_entry.id   822e08d524d0e7e8587921e6da75f9a7
#
_cell.length_a   1.000
_cell.length_b   1.000
_cell.length_c   1.000
_cell.angle_alpha   90.00
_cell.angle_beta   90.00
_cell.angle_gamma   90.00
#
_symmetry.space_group_name_H-M   'P 1'
#
loop_
_entity.id
_entity.type
_entity.pdbx_description
1 polymer ?
#
loop_
_entity_poly.entity_id
_entity_poly.type
_entity_poly.pdbx_seq_one_letter_code
_entity_poly.pdbx_strand_id
1 'polypeptide(L)'
;MKSCFVQDSGNTVLKNVPADYFPPGREKWFVIPDGDDAGKKLFFYDVTYGEGNPEVVLLFVHGNPESSYTYRKIRSGLEQLSGRPYRLVMMDHIGFGLSDQADFEMVDMHHAANLTQLVTALDLRNITLIVHDWGGPIGIGALLREPERVSSLVLLNTMVFPMPPDGPTYENYPVPVKALSWSGYPDLVPNRFWGAHAAFAVFTPPRNPVSLLGHYFIYQLRVMLNMLPEPDRTAQNVFINQFKSRMNALSSKRMVRQTPVWGHGYTYHDKIRGKQDNHDFYRFIQETITPAWGPAGQNIGARALFGAWDPLAKDSILARWRTALPQLEGHIRLFEMVSHFVEEHKPLEIAREIAGVAGLV
;
A
#
# COMPACT_ATOMS: atom_id res chain seq x y z
N MET A 1 24.23 3.36 21.76
CA MET A 1 23.37 2.59 20.83
C MET A 1 23.86 2.85 19.40
N LYS A 2 24.15 1.83 18.61
CA LYS A 2 24.43 2.03 17.18
C LYS A 2 23.16 2.62 16.55
N SER A 3 23.30 3.66 15.70
CA SER A 3 22.17 4.21 14.97
C SER A 3 21.52 3.10 14.14
N CYS A 4 20.20 2.90 14.28
CA CYS A 4 19.45 1.96 13.44
C CYS A 4 19.29 2.50 12.00
N PHE A 5 19.75 3.72 11.72
CA PHE A 5 19.69 4.35 10.41
C PHE A 5 21.05 4.29 9.73
N VAL A 6 21.08 3.77 8.51
CA VAL A 6 22.30 3.60 7.71
C VAL A 6 22.11 4.18 6.31
N GLN A 7 23.22 4.54 5.66
CA GLN A 7 23.23 5.03 4.27
C GLN A 7 23.49 3.91 3.26
N ASP A 8 24.05 2.78 3.73
CA ASP A 8 24.33 1.65 2.85
C ASP A 8 23.06 0.98 2.38
N SER A 9 22.90 0.84 1.07
CA SER A 9 21.75 0.19 0.46
C SER A 9 21.50 -1.22 0.98
N GLY A 10 20.22 -1.58 1.01
CA GLY A 10 19.79 -2.95 1.30
C GLY A 10 20.13 -3.94 0.17
N ASN A 11 19.87 -5.21 0.42
CA ASN A 11 19.97 -6.29 -0.56
C ASN A 11 18.72 -6.32 -1.45
N THR A 12 18.50 -5.25 -2.21
CA THR A 12 17.39 -5.15 -3.16
C THR A 12 17.73 -5.75 -4.52
N VAL A 13 16.72 -6.26 -5.21
CA VAL A 13 16.83 -6.68 -6.63
C VAL A 13 16.63 -5.53 -7.61
N LEU A 14 16.14 -4.39 -7.16
CA LEU A 14 15.88 -3.21 -7.99
C LEU A 14 17.21 -2.47 -8.25
N LYS A 15 17.74 -2.60 -9.47
CA LYS A 15 19.06 -2.02 -9.86
C LYS A 15 18.94 -0.64 -10.47
N ASN A 16 17.97 -0.42 -11.34
CA ASN A 16 17.76 0.84 -12.04
C ASN A 16 16.63 1.62 -11.37
N VAL A 17 17.02 2.54 -10.49
CA VAL A 17 16.08 3.37 -9.72
C VAL A 17 15.78 4.63 -10.54
N PRO A 18 14.49 4.92 -10.86
CA PRO A 18 14.13 6.17 -11.52
C PRO A 18 14.48 7.39 -10.68
N ALA A 19 14.82 8.49 -11.34
CA ALA A 19 15.18 9.74 -10.64
C ALA A 19 14.03 10.33 -9.82
N ASP A 20 12.78 9.98 -10.13
CA ASP A 20 11.58 10.41 -9.43
C ASP A 20 11.14 9.45 -8.32
N TYR A 21 11.92 8.40 -8.02
CA TYR A 21 11.59 7.46 -6.93
C TYR A 21 11.56 8.16 -5.56
N PHE A 22 12.59 8.91 -5.25
CA PHE A 22 12.75 9.71 -4.04
C PHE A 22 13.55 10.99 -4.32
N PRO A 23 13.47 12.02 -3.48
CA PRO A 23 14.30 13.21 -3.62
C PRO A 23 15.79 12.88 -3.46
N PRO A 24 16.66 13.37 -4.35
CA PRO A 24 18.09 13.03 -4.34
C PRO A 24 18.76 13.28 -2.98
N GLY A 25 19.53 12.30 -2.50
CA GLY A 25 20.28 12.36 -1.23
C GLY A 25 19.41 12.25 0.02
N ARG A 26 18.17 11.79 -0.13
CA ARG A 26 17.23 11.59 1.00
C ARG A 26 16.96 10.14 1.32
N GLU A 27 17.52 9.22 0.55
CA GLU A 27 17.45 7.79 0.79
C GLU A 27 18.11 7.38 2.11
N LYS A 28 17.43 6.53 2.86
CA LYS A 28 17.89 5.96 4.12
C LYS A 28 17.41 4.54 4.26
N TRP A 29 18.12 3.78 5.07
CA TRP A 29 17.70 2.42 5.44
C TRP A 29 17.62 2.32 6.96
N PHE A 30 16.52 1.76 7.44
CA PHE A 30 16.30 1.41 8.83
C PHE A 30 16.66 -0.06 9.04
N VAL A 31 17.65 -0.33 9.88
CA VAL A 31 17.99 -1.70 10.28
C VAL A 31 16.97 -2.12 11.33
N ILE A 32 16.12 -3.07 10.98
CA ILE A 32 15.07 -3.59 11.86
C ILE A 32 15.73 -4.22 13.08
N PRO A 33 15.48 -3.72 14.30
CA PRO A 33 16.20 -4.18 15.48
C PRO A 33 15.71 -5.51 16.04
N ASP A 34 14.43 -5.87 15.80
CA ASP A 34 13.80 -7.02 16.45
C ASP A 34 12.75 -7.70 15.55
N GLY A 35 12.33 -8.90 15.94
CA GLY A 35 11.30 -9.68 15.25
C GLY A 35 11.85 -10.55 14.13
N ASP A 36 10.93 -10.99 13.24
CA ASP A 36 11.23 -11.94 12.17
C ASP A 36 12.22 -11.41 11.12
N ASP A 37 12.28 -10.10 10.96
CA ASP A 37 13.15 -9.43 10.01
C ASP A 37 14.33 -8.70 10.68
N ALA A 38 14.67 -9.05 11.93
CA ALA A 38 15.81 -8.44 12.64
C ALA A 38 17.09 -8.48 11.80
N GLY A 39 17.75 -7.32 11.69
CA GLY A 39 18.96 -7.13 10.90
C GLY A 39 18.72 -6.78 9.42
N LYS A 40 17.51 -6.91 8.89
CA LYS A 40 17.17 -6.47 7.54
C LYS A 40 17.06 -4.96 7.45
N LYS A 41 17.32 -4.44 6.27
CA LYS A 41 17.28 -3.02 5.94
C LYS A 41 15.98 -2.68 5.23
N LEU A 42 15.16 -1.87 5.89
CA LEU A 42 13.92 -1.32 5.35
C LEU A 42 14.24 0.07 4.77
N PHE A 43 14.00 0.24 3.47
CA PHE A 43 14.17 1.52 2.79
C PHE A 43 13.10 2.51 3.21
N PHE A 44 13.50 3.76 3.41
CA PHE A 44 12.59 4.89 3.54
C PHE A 44 13.29 6.18 3.11
N TYR A 45 12.50 7.20 2.84
CA TYR A 45 12.98 8.56 2.79
C TYR A 45 12.09 9.48 3.63
N ASP A 46 12.70 10.53 4.14
CA ASP A 46 12.16 11.44 5.15
C ASP A 46 12.58 12.86 4.77
N VAL A 47 11.60 13.67 4.36
CA VAL A 47 11.84 15.00 3.79
C VAL A 47 10.85 16.00 4.36
N THR A 48 11.36 17.18 4.70
CA THR A 48 10.54 18.34 5.02
C THR A 48 10.39 19.21 3.79
N TYR A 49 9.17 19.57 3.47
CA TYR A 49 8.79 20.52 2.41
C TYR A 49 8.28 21.82 3.03
N GLY A 50 8.49 22.94 2.35
CA GLY A 50 8.13 24.29 2.84
C GLY A 50 9.15 24.86 3.82
N GLU A 51 8.93 26.13 4.20
CA GLU A 51 9.80 26.86 5.16
C GLU A 51 9.23 26.76 6.57
N GLY A 52 10.10 26.53 7.57
CA GLY A 52 9.74 26.41 8.97
C GLY A 52 9.72 24.99 9.50
N ASN A 53 9.28 24.83 10.74
CA ASN A 53 9.16 23.52 11.39
C ASN A 53 7.83 22.87 11.00
N PRO A 54 7.84 21.63 10.46
CA PRO A 54 6.62 20.94 10.11
C PRO A 54 5.89 20.48 11.37
N GLU A 55 4.59 20.81 11.47
CA GLU A 55 3.71 20.31 12.53
C GLU A 55 3.01 19.01 12.13
N VAL A 56 2.92 18.73 10.84
CA VAL A 56 2.22 17.58 10.28
C VAL A 56 3.20 16.63 9.62
N VAL A 57 3.00 15.34 9.86
CA VAL A 57 3.71 14.25 9.20
C VAL A 57 2.76 13.53 8.24
N LEU A 58 3.11 13.45 6.98
CA LEU A 58 2.44 12.61 6.00
C LEU A 58 3.17 11.27 5.92
N LEU A 59 2.55 10.20 6.41
CA LEU A 59 3.10 8.84 6.36
C LEU A 59 2.34 8.02 5.32
N PHE A 60 3.06 7.59 4.29
CA PHE A 60 2.50 6.77 3.21
C PHE A 60 2.88 5.31 3.38
N VAL A 61 1.88 4.43 3.35
CA VAL A 61 2.04 2.97 3.50
C VAL A 61 1.44 2.29 2.29
N HIS A 62 2.31 1.74 1.45
CA HIS A 62 1.90 1.06 0.21
C HIS A 62 1.37 -0.35 0.49
N GLY A 63 0.66 -0.88 -0.50
CA GLY A 63 0.13 -2.23 -0.49
C GLY A 63 0.93 -3.20 -1.36
N ASN A 64 0.20 -4.10 -2.00
CA ASN A 64 0.75 -5.16 -2.85
C ASN A 64 0.05 -5.15 -4.23
N PRO A 65 0.79 -5.14 -5.32
CA PRO A 65 2.23 -5.40 -5.49
C PRO A 65 3.08 -4.13 -5.69
N GLU A 66 3.04 -3.22 -4.77
CA GLU A 66 3.57 -1.87 -4.89
C GLU A 66 4.92 -1.65 -4.18
N SER A 67 5.34 -0.42 -4.15
CA SER A 67 6.39 0.19 -3.32
C SER A 67 6.05 1.66 -3.11
N SER A 68 6.83 2.41 -2.34
CA SER A 68 6.63 3.85 -2.17
C SER A 68 6.61 4.63 -3.50
N TYR A 69 7.16 4.05 -4.55
CA TYR A 69 7.16 4.62 -5.90
C TYR A 69 5.74 4.87 -6.45
N THR A 70 4.75 4.12 -6.00
CA THR A 70 3.35 4.32 -6.42
C THR A 70 2.85 5.74 -6.11
N TYR A 71 3.35 6.35 -5.04
CA TYR A 71 2.94 7.67 -4.57
C TYR A 71 3.73 8.85 -5.19
N ARG A 72 4.67 8.62 -6.13
CA ARG A 72 5.51 9.68 -6.73
C ARG A 72 4.72 10.85 -7.31
N LYS A 73 3.59 10.56 -7.97
CA LYS A 73 2.71 11.58 -8.58
C LYS A 73 1.94 12.38 -7.51
N ILE A 74 1.50 11.71 -6.44
CA ILE A 74 0.84 12.37 -5.30
C ILE A 74 1.84 13.29 -4.60
N ARG A 75 3.08 12.82 -4.35
CA ARG A 75 4.15 13.66 -3.82
C ARG A 75 4.33 14.94 -4.63
N SER A 76 4.49 14.83 -5.94
CA SER A 76 4.63 16.00 -6.82
C SER A 76 3.41 16.94 -6.76
N GLY A 77 2.21 16.38 -6.60
CA GLY A 77 1.00 17.18 -6.39
C GLY A 77 0.99 17.94 -5.06
N LEU A 78 1.44 17.30 -3.97
CA LEU A 78 1.55 17.91 -2.65
C LEU A 78 2.58 19.04 -2.63
N GLU A 79 3.72 18.87 -3.30
CA GLU A 79 4.76 19.90 -3.45
C GLU A 79 4.21 21.18 -4.11
N GLN A 80 3.23 21.05 -5.03
CA GLN A 80 2.62 22.18 -5.73
C GLN A 80 1.47 22.85 -4.94
N LEU A 81 0.80 22.09 -4.08
CA LEU A 81 -0.44 22.53 -3.41
C LEU A 81 -0.20 23.08 -2.01
N SER A 82 0.83 22.60 -1.31
CA SER A 82 1.03 22.92 0.10
C SER A 82 1.45 24.37 0.32
N GLY A 83 0.68 25.09 1.15
CA GLY A 83 1.00 26.44 1.64
C GLY A 83 1.69 26.44 3.01
N ARG A 84 1.83 25.29 3.66
CA ARG A 84 2.44 25.12 4.99
C ARG A 84 3.53 24.06 4.97
N PRO A 85 4.53 24.14 5.86
CA PRO A 85 5.55 23.09 5.96
C PRO A 85 4.97 21.78 6.45
N TYR A 86 5.43 20.67 5.86
CA TYR A 86 5.08 19.31 6.27
C TYR A 86 6.28 18.37 6.14
N ARG A 87 6.31 17.35 6.98
CA ARG A 87 7.25 16.24 6.90
C ARG A 87 6.62 15.08 6.15
N LEU A 88 7.29 14.56 5.15
CA LEU A 88 6.82 13.44 4.34
C LEU A 88 7.73 12.24 4.57
N VAL A 89 7.12 11.11 4.95
CA VAL A 89 7.80 9.83 5.15
C VAL A 89 7.15 8.79 4.26
N MET A 90 7.94 8.17 3.41
CA MET A 90 7.55 7.04 2.56
C MET A 90 8.54 5.89 2.73
N MET A 91 8.07 4.66 2.73
CA MET A 91 8.89 3.48 2.97
C MET A 91 8.51 2.34 2.04
N ASP A 92 9.43 1.41 1.82
CA ASP A 92 9.19 0.16 1.11
C ASP A 92 9.18 -1.00 2.11
N HIS A 93 8.18 -1.85 2.05
CA HIS A 93 8.14 -3.07 2.87
C HIS A 93 9.27 -4.03 2.50
N ILE A 94 9.68 -4.90 3.43
CA ILE A 94 10.62 -6.00 3.11
C ILE A 94 10.07 -6.86 1.98
N GLY A 95 10.90 -7.13 0.98
CA GLY A 95 10.49 -7.83 -0.24
C GLY A 95 9.93 -6.94 -1.36
N PHE A 96 9.89 -5.61 -1.14
CA PHE A 96 9.42 -4.63 -2.11
C PHE A 96 10.44 -3.52 -2.32
N GLY A 97 10.37 -2.87 -3.48
CA GLY A 97 11.14 -1.68 -3.84
C GLY A 97 12.63 -1.78 -3.53
N LEU A 98 13.11 -0.86 -2.72
CA LEU A 98 14.53 -0.71 -2.33
C LEU A 98 14.89 -1.35 -0.99
N SER A 99 13.92 -1.96 -0.30
CA SER A 99 14.16 -2.74 0.91
C SER A 99 14.86 -4.08 0.63
N ASP A 100 15.35 -4.71 1.66
CA ASP A 100 15.91 -6.06 1.60
C ASP A 100 14.87 -7.06 1.07
N GLN A 101 15.36 -8.12 0.46
CA GLN A 101 14.52 -9.21 -0.02
C GLN A 101 13.86 -9.97 1.13
N ALA A 102 12.64 -10.44 0.89
CA ALA A 102 11.97 -11.36 1.80
C ALA A 102 12.72 -12.69 1.90
N ASP A 103 12.72 -13.32 3.06
CA ASP A 103 13.29 -14.66 3.29
C ASP A 103 12.19 -15.71 3.45
N PHE A 104 10.98 -15.30 3.73
CA PHE A 104 9.80 -16.15 3.89
C PHE A 104 8.57 -15.49 3.26
N GLU A 105 7.44 -16.20 3.19
CA GLU A 105 6.21 -15.67 2.63
C GLU A 105 5.51 -14.76 3.65
N MET A 106 5.76 -13.46 3.55
CA MET A 106 5.24 -12.44 4.46
C MET A 106 3.79 -12.07 4.13
N VAL A 107 3.07 -11.62 5.16
CA VAL A 107 1.74 -11.00 5.06
C VAL A 107 1.68 -9.73 5.90
N ASP A 108 0.55 -9.05 5.89
CA ASP A 108 0.27 -7.76 6.53
C ASP A 108 0.80 -7.61 7.97
N MET A 109 0.60 -8.60 8.84
CA MET A 109 1.04 -8.53 10.24
C MET A 109 2.56 -8.39 10.39
N HIS A 110 3.35 -9.02 9.50
CA HIS A 110 4.81 -8.93 9.52
C HIS A 110 5.27 -7.52 9.13
N HIS A 111 4.67 -6.98 8.05
CA HIS A 111 4.97 -5.61 7.61
C HIS A 111 4.52 -4.56 8.63
N ALA A 112 3.38 -4.78 9.31
CA ALA A 112 2.91 -3.92 10.38
C ALA A 112 3.89 -3.89 11.56
N ALA A 113 4.45 -5.04 11.95
CA ALA A 113 5.47 -5.13 13.00
C ALA A 113 6.73 -4.33 12.65
N ASN A 114 7.20 -4.44 11.40
CA ASN A 114 8.35 -3.67 10.90
C ASN A 114 8.06 -2.15 10.85
N LEU A 115 6.87 -1.76 10.40
CA LEU A 115 6.43 -0.36 10.34
C LEU A 115 6.33 0.26 11.73
N THR A 116 5.81 -0.47 12.73
CA THR A 116 5.75 -0.02 14.11
C THR A 116 7.13 0.37 14.63
N GLN A 117 8.14 -0.44 14.36
CA GLN A 117 9.52 -0.17 14.78
C GLN A 117 10.09 1.08 14.09
N LEU A 118 9.83 1.29 12.79
CA LEU A 118 10.25 2.48 12.07
C LEU A 118 9.58 3.74 12.63
N VAL A 119 8.25 3.72 12.82
CA VAL A 119 7.48 4.86 13.36
C VAL A 119 7.99 5.26 14.76
N THR A 120 8.24 4.28 15.61
CA THR A 120 8.79 4.49 16.95
C THR A 120 10.21 5.06 16.90
N ALA A 121 11.09 4.51 16.04
CA ALA A 121 12.48 4.97 15.91
C ALA A 121 12.58 6.40 15.35
N LEU A 122 11.65 6.82 14.50
CA LEU A 122 11.55 8.18 13.96
C LEU A 122 10.76 9.13 14.87
N ASP A 123 10.15 8.62 15.94
CA ASP A 123 9.20 9.30 16.83
C ASP A 123 8.17 10.14 16.06
N LEU A 124 7.52 9.52 15.06
CA LEU A 124 6.53 10.21 14.25
C LEU A 124 5.29 10.52 15.09
N ARG A 125 4.81 11.76 15.02
CA ARG A 125 3.61 12.26 15.73
C ARG A 125 2.82 13.19 14.82
N ASN A 126 1.58 13.45 15.17
CA ASN A 126 0.63 14.23 14.35
C ASN A 126 0.59 13.72 12.91
N ILE A 127 0.39 12.41 12.77
CA ILE A 127 0.47 11.69 11.50
C ILE A 127 -0.85 11.80 10.76
N THR A 128 -0.81 12.30 9.54
CA THR A 128 -1.81 11.95 8.52
C THR A 128 -1.34 10.65 7.88
N LEU A 129 -2.05 9.57 8.15
CA LEU A 129 -1.74 8.23 7.67
C LEU A 129 -2.44 8.00 6.32
N ILE A 130 -1.67 7.80 5.24
CA ILE A 130 -2.16 7.52 3.90
C ILE A 130 -1.89 6.05 3.58
N VAL A 131 -2.94 5.29 3.31
CA VAL A 131 -2.84 3.84 3.10
C VAL A 131 -3.56 3.42 1.82
N HIS A 132 -2.94 2.50 1.08
CA HIS A 132 -3.52 1.90 -0.12
C HIS A 132 -3.44 0.36 -0.03
N ASP A 133 -4.48 -0.34 -0.51
CA ASP A 133 -4.52 -1.81 -0.62
C ASP A 133 -4.17 -2.47 0.73
N TRP A 134 -3.23 -3.43 0.77
CA TRP A 134 -2.71 -4.06 1.99
C TRP A 134 -2.01 -3.07 2.93
N GLY A 135 -1.63 -1.88 2.45
CA GLY A 135 -1.17 -0.79 3.30
C GLY A 135 -2.20 -0.37 4.35
N GLY A 136 -3.50 -0.62 4.12
CA GLY A 136 -4.56 -0.38 5.10
C GLY A 136 -4.39 -1.20 6.38
N PRO A 137 -4.51 -2.52 6.34
CA PRO A 137 -4.27 -3.34 7.53
C PRO A 137 -2.85 -3.16 8.10
N ILE A 138 -1.82 -3.00 7.25
CA ILE A 138 -0.45 -2.77 7.70
C ILE A 138 -0.34 -1.47 8.49
N GLY A 139 -0.72 -0.33 7.89
CA GLY A 139 -0.58 0.99 8.50
C GLY A 139 -1.50 1.18 9.70
N ILE A 140 -2.77 0.80 9.57
CA ILE A 140 -3.75 0.91 10.66
C ILE A 140 -3.35 -0.03 11.82
N GLY A 141 -2.99 -1.28 11.54
CA GLY A 141 -2.59 -2.23 12.57
C GLY A 141 -1.31 -1.83 13.30
N ALA A 142 -0.36 -1.20 12.59
CA ALA A 142 0.85 -0.65 13.22
C ALA A 142 0.52 0.53 14.15
N LEU A 143 -0.28 1.50 13.68
CA LEU A 143 -0.52 2.77 14.37
C LEU A 143 -1.58 2.67 15.48
N LEU A 144 -2.49 1.70 15.43
CA LEU A 144 -3.45 1.46 16.52
C LEU A 144 -2.79 0.96 17.82
N ARG A 145 -1.50 0.64 17.82
CA ARG A 145 -0.74 0.35 19.05
C ARG A 145 -0.40 1.62 19.84
N GLU A 146 -0.28 2.76 19.16
CA GLU A 146 -0.07 4.10 19.72
C GLU A 146 -0.99 5.07 18.96
N PRO A 147 -2.34 4.96 19.12
CA PRO A 147 -3.32 5.62 18.28
C PRO A 147 -3.23 7.15 18.35
N GLU A 148 -2.74 7.69 19.45
CA GLU A 148 -2.54 9.13 19.67
C GLU A 148 -1.49 9.76 18.73
N ARG A 149 -0.72 8.97 18.03
CA ARG A 149 0.22 9.45 17.02
C ARG A 149 -0.48 9.93 15.73
N VAL A 150 -1.72 9.47 15.50
CA VAL A 150 -2.48 9.73 14.26
C VAL A 150 -3.48 10.85 14.48
N SER A 151 -3.44 11.86 13.61
CA SER A 151 -4.41 12.97 13.57
C SER A 151 -5.40 12.87 12.42
N SER A 152 -5.03 12.19 11.34
CA SER A 152 -5.89 12.01 10.17
C SER A 152 -5.61 10.69 9.44
N LEU A 153 -6.62 10.17 8.73
CA LEU A 153 -6.53 8.93 7.95
C LEU A 153 -7.07 9.14 6.54
N VAL A 154 -6.30 8.72 5.54
CA VAL A 154 -6.71 8.72 4.12
C VAL A 154 -6.67 7.29 3.60
N LEU A 155 -7.83 6.78 3.24
CA LEU A 155 -8.04 5.42 2.75
C LEU A 155 -8.11 5.43 1.22
N LEU A 156 -7.24 4.66 0.58
CA LEU A 156 -7.23 4.43 -0.87
C LEU A 156 -7.47 2.95 -1.12
N ASN A 157 -8.58 2.58 -1.74
CA ASN A 157 -8.94 1.20 -2.12
C ASN A 157 -8.46 0.13 -1.12
N THR A 158 -8.88 0.23 0.13
CA THR A 158 -8.47 -0.66 1.22
C THR A 158 -9.61 -1.04 2.15
N MET A 159 -9.41 -2.08 2.95
CA MET A 159 -10.31 -2.49 4.02
C MET A 159 -9.57 -3.21 5.15
N VAL A 160 -10.20 -3.24 6.33
CA VAL A 160 -9.70 -3.97 7.51
C VAL A 160 -10.78 -4.87 8.13
N PHE A 161 -12.00 -4.82 7.59
CA PHE A 161 -13.14 -5.60 8.08
C PHE A 161 -13.28 -6.90 7.29
N PRO A 162 -14.00 -7.91 7.84
CA PRO A 162 -14.20 -9.17 7.12
C PRO A 162 -14.81 -8.96 5.73
N MET A 163 -14.24 -9.59 4.71
CA MET A 163 -14.80 -9.58 3.35
C MET A 163 -16.27 -10.04 3.40
N PRO A 164 -17.19 -9.34 2.73
CA PRO A 164 -18.59 -9.78 2.64
C PRO A 164 -18.74 -11.19 2.06
N PRO A 165 -19.84 -11.92 2.36
CA PRO A 165 -20.02 -13.32 1.92
C PRO A 165 -20.01 -13.54 0.41
N ASP A 166 -20.34 -12.50 -0.38
CA ASP A 166 -20.26 -12.53 -1.85
C ASP A 166 -18.82 -12.40 -2.39
N GLY A 167 -17.87 -12.19 -1.49
CA GLY A 167 -16.44 -12.12 -1.79
C GLY A 167 -16.02 -10.87 -2.57
N PRO A 168 -14.80 -10.84 -3.12
CA PRO A 168 -14.29 -9.71 -3.91
C PRO A 168 -14.92 -9.69 -5.31
N THR A 169 -16.18 -9.24 -5.40
CA THR A 169 -16.95 -9.10 -6.66
C THR A 169 -16.95 -7.65 -7.12
N TYR A 170 -16.96 -7.44 -8.44
CA TYR A 170 -16.96 -6.11 -9.06
C TYR A 170 -18.40 -5.68 -9.34
N GLU A 171 -19.02 -4.88 -8.47
CA GLU A 171 -20.40 -4.42 -8.62
C GLU A 171 -20.56 -3.43 -9.78
N ASN A 172 -19.60 -2.54 -9.95
CA ASN A 172 -19.65 -1.45 -10.94
C ASN A 172 -18.91 -1.79 -12.24
N TYR A 173 -18.48 -3.01 -12.42
CA TYR A 173 -17.83 -3.44 -13.66
C TYR A 173 -18.90 -3.67 -14.75
N PRO A 174 -18.64 -3.29 -16.03
CA PRO A 174 -19.64 -3.38 -17.09
C PRO A 174 -20.12 -4.81 -17.41
N VAL A 175 -19.42 -5.81 -16.89
CA VAL A 175 -19.84 -7.22 -16.95
C VAL A 175 -19.65 -7.80 -15.56
N PRO A 176 -20.64 -8.53 -15.00
CA PRO A 176 -20.50 -9.15 -13.69
C PRO A 176 -19.40 -10.22 -13.75
N VAL A 177 -18.19 -9.82 -13.39
CA VAL A 177 -17.06 -10.71 -13.23
C VAL A 177 -17.03 -11.11 -11.76
N LYS A 178 -17.45 -12.34 -11.47
CA LYS A 178 -16.99 -12.97 -10.23
C LYS A 178 -15.48 -13.03 -10.34
N ALA A 179 -14.80 -12.40 -9.41
CA ALA A 179 -13.35 -12.42 -9.40
C ALA A 179 -12.87 -13.85 -9.60
N LEU A 180 -12.14 -14.08 -10.67
CA LEU A 180 -11.44 -15.32 -10.93
C LEU A 180 -10.70 -15.69 -9.66
N SER A 181 -11.16 -16.71 -8.96
CA SER A 181 -10.54 -17.30 -7.76
C SER A 181 -9.28 -16.58 -7.27
N TRP A 182 -9.45 -15.45 -6.58
CA TRP A 182 -8.33 -14.63 -6.08
C TRP A 182 -7.31 -15.44 -5.25
N SER A 183 -7.78 -16.54 -4.63
CA SER A 183 -6.91 -17.48 -3.94
C SER A 183 -6.08 -18.36 -4.88
N GLY A 184 -6.58 -18.67 -6.07
CA GLY A 184 -5.97 -19.63 -7.00
C GLY A 184 -5.17 -19.00 -8.14
N TYR A 185 -5.56 -17.80 -8.64
CA TYR A 185 -4.89 -17.23 -9.81
C TYR A 185 -3.38 -16.93 -9.60
N PRO A 186 -2.89 -16.61 -8.39
CA PRO A 186 -1.46 -16.43 -8.20
C PRO A 186 -0.63 -17.67 -8.56
N ASP A 187 -1.22 -18.86 -8.46
CA ASP A 187 -0.53 -20.11 -8.81
C ASP A 187 -0.46 -20.33 -10.32
N LEU A 188 -1.38 -19.74 -11.08
CA LEU A 188 -1.38 -19.82 -12.55
C LEU A 188 -0.30 -18.95 -13.18
N VAL A 189 0.16 -17.90 -12.50
CA VAL A 189 1.22 -17.00 -13.00
C VAL A 189 2.57 -17.49 -12.49
N PRO A 190 3.51 -17.96 -13.34
CA PRO A 190 4.85 -18.33 -12.91
C PRO A 190 5.56 -17.16 -12.21
N ASN A 191 6.39 -17.44 -11.18
CA ASN A 191 7.06 -16.39 -10.40
C ASN A 191 7.87 -15.42 -11.26
N ARG A 192 8.52 -15.91 -12.33
CA ARG A 192 9.29 -15.09 -13.28
C ARG A 192 8.45 -14.04 -14.03
N PHE A 193 7.14 -14.24 -14.14
CA PHE A 193 6.20 -13.32 -14.80
C PHE A 193 5.39 -12.51 -13.80
N TRP A 194 5.56 -12.74 -12.50
CA TRP A 194 4.79 -12.07 -11.46
C TRP A 194 4.95 -10.54 -11.51
N GLY A 195 6.17 -10.03 -11.70
CA GLY A 195 6.41 -8.60 -11.84
C GLY A 195 5.73 -7.98 -13.06
N ALA A 196 5.71 -8.68 -14.20
CA ALA A 196 4.99 -8.21 -15.38
C ALA A 196 3.47 -8.25 -15.19
N HIS A 197 2.96 -9.23 -14.43
CA HIS A 197 1.56 -9.27 -14.01
C HIS A 197 1.22 -8.09 -13.09
N ALA A 198 2.07 -7.81 -12.11
CA ALA A 198 1.93 -6.68 -11.19
C ALA A 198 1.87 -5.35 -11.94
N ALA A 199 2.84 -5.08 -12.80
CA ALA A 199 2.87 -3.85 -13.60
C ALA A 199 1.63 -3.73 -14.52
N PHE A 200 1.19 -4.85 -15.13
CA PHE A 200 -0.05 -4.85 -15.91
C PHE A 200 -1.25 -4.40 -15.08
N ALA A 201 -1.41 -4.92 -13.86
CA ALA A 201 -2.51 -4.57 -12.99
C ALA A 201 -2.49 -3.08 -12.59
N VAL A 202 -1.32 -2.55 -12.26
CA VAL A 202 -1.15 -1.14 -11.84
C VAL A 202 -1.46 -0.16 -12.98
N PHE A 203 -0.91 -0.40 -14.16
CA PHE A 203 -0.94 0.58 -15.26
C PHE A 203 -2.09 0.39 -16.25
N THR A 204 -2.84 -0.72 -16.16
CA THR A 204 -3.92 -0.96 -17.12
C THR A 204 -5.23 -0.35 -16.61
N PRO A 205 -5.82 0.60 -17.34
CA PRO A 205 -7.14 1.14 -16.98
C PRO A 205 -8.22 0.06 -17.13
N PRO A 206 -9.37 0.24 -16.47
CA PRO A 206 -10.50 -0.68 -16.55
C PRO A 206 -10.92 -0.96 -18.00
N ARG A 207 -11.18 -2.24 -18.32
CA ARG A 207 -11.60 -2.70 -19.66
C ARG A 207 -12.58 -3.85 -19.51
N ASN A 208 -13.33 -4.15 -20.58
CA ASN A 208 -14.12 -5.36 -20.58
C ASN A 208 -13.22 -6.63 -20.52
N PRO A 209 -13.69 -7.74 -19.92
CA PRO A 209 -12.85 -8.90 -19.65
C PRO A 209 -12.18 -9.52 -20.88
N VAL A 210 -12.86 -9.55 -22.03
CA VAL A 210 -12.29 -10.12 -23.28
C VAL A 210 -11.14 -9.25 -23.78
N SER A 211 -11.34 -7.93 -23.82
CA SER A 211 -10.31 -6.98 -24.19
C SER A 211 -9.14 -7.02 -23.20
N LEU A 212 -9.44 -7.14 -21.90
CA LEU A 212 -8.42 -7.21 -20.85
C LEU A 212 -7.51 -8.42 -21.04
N LEU A 213 -8.07 -9.59 -21.36
CA LEU A 213 -7.28 -10.81 -21.59
C LEU A 213 -6.34 -10.67 -22.80
N GLY A 214 -6.86 -10.13 -23.91
CA GLY A 214 -6.04 -9.86 -25.11
C GLY A 214 -4.90 -8.88 -24.81
N HIS A 215 -5.18 -7.80 -24.09
CA HIS A 215 -4.17 -6.84 -23.65
C HIS A 215 -3.14 -7.46 -22.72
N TYR A 216 -3.54 -8.34 -21.81
CA TYR A 216 -2.64 -9.04 -20.92
C TYR A 216 -1.58 -9.86 -21.67
N PHE A 217 -1.99 -10.67 -22.65
CA PHE A 217 -1.06 -11.47 -23.43
C PHE A 217 -0.13 -10.61 -24.28
N ILE A 218 -0.65 -9.55 -24.92
CA ILE A 218 0.18 -8.60 -25.68
C ILE A 218 1.19 -7.90 -24.75
N TYR A 219 0.76 -7.50 -23.56
CA TYR A 219 1.61 -6.87 -22.57
C TYR A 219 2.75 -7.81 -22.13
N GLN A 220 2.43 -9.05 -21.77
CA GLN A 220 3.44 -10.04 -21.40
C GLN A 220 4.46 -10.26 -22.51
N LEU A 221 4.00 -10.34 -23.76
CA LEU A 221 4.91 -10.46 -24.93
C LEU A 221 5.82 -9.24 -25.07
N ARG A 222 5.28 -8.04 -24.93
CA ARG A 222 6.08 -6.80 -24.97
C ARG A 222 7.14 -6.76 -23.87
N VAL A 223 6.81 -7.18 -22.65
CA VAL A 223 7.78 -7.28 -21.55
C VAL A 223 8.87 -8.31 -21.90
N MET A 224 8.51 -9.49 -22.40
CA MET A 224 9.48 -10.53 -22.79
C MET A 224 10.42 -10.07 -23.89
N LEU A 225 9.94 -9.27 -24.84
CA LEU A 225 10.72 -8.74 -25.96
C LEU A 225 11.40 -7.40 -25.64
N ASN A 226 11.26 -6.88 -24.42
CA ASN A 226 11.74 -5.55 -24.00
C ASN A 226 11.19 -4.40 -24.89
N MET A 227 9.91 -4.49 -25.27
CA MET A 227 9.24 -3.58 -26.20
C MET A 227 8.17 -2.72 -25.51
N LEU A 228 8.27 -2.48 -24.21
CA LEU A 228 7.39 -1.54 -23.53
C LEU A 228 7.65 -0.12 -24.06
N PRO A 229 6.58 0.67 -24.32
CA PRO A 229 6.73 2.04 -24.82
C PRO A 229 7.26 3.00 -23.75
N GLU A 230 8.03 4.00 -24.16
CA GLU A 230 8.34 5.18 -23.34
C GLU A 230 7.16 6.18 -23.38
N PRO A 231 6.96 7.04 -22.34
CA PRO A 231 7.82 7.16 -21.14
C PRO A 231 7.50 6.14 -20.05
N ASP A 232 6.45 5.35 -20.18
CA ASP A 232 5.95 4.48 -19.11
C ASP A 232 6.84 3.30 -18.78
N ARG A 233 7.75 2.92 -19.68
CA ARG A 233 8.66 1.77 -19.48
C ARG A 233 9.47 1.88 -18.20
N THR A 234 10.00 3.07 -17.89
CA THR A 234 10.80 3.29 -16.68
C THR A 234 9.98 3.02 -15.43
N ALA A 235 8.78 3.57 -15.34
CA ALA A 235 7.87 3.35 -14.21
C ALA A 235 7.45 1.87 -14.10
N GLN A 236 7.04 1.26 -15.21
CA GLN A 236 6.63 -0.14 -15.23
C GLN A 236 7.77 -1.09 -14.82
N ASN A 237 9.01 -0.77 -15.18
CA ASN A 237 10.18 -1.56 -14.82
C ASN A 237 10.45 -1.60 -13.30
N VAL A 238 10.02 -0.61 -12.52
CA VAL A 238 10.08 -0.68 -11.05
C VAL A 238 9.25 -1.85 -10.57
N PHE A 239 7.98 -1.91 -10.98
CA PHE A 239 7.04 -2.98 -10.59
C PHE A 239 7.47 -4.35 -11.13
N ILE A 240 8.01 -4.41 -12.33
CA ILE A 240 8.50 -5.66 -12.93
C ILE A 240 9.73 -6.18 -12.17
N ASN A 241 10.69 -5.32 -11.90
CA ASN A 241 12.01 -5.74 -11.44
C ASN A 241 12.04 -6.07 -9.94
N GLN A 242 11.19 -5.46 -9.10
CA GLN A 242 11.14 -5.78 -7.66
C GLN A 242 10.79 -7.25 -7.38
N PHE A 243 10.13 -7.94 -8.32
CA PHE A 243 9.78 -9.36 -8.20
C PHE A 243 10.71 -10.31 -8.96
N LYS A 244 11.91 -9.87 -9.34
CA LYS A 244 12.95 -10.77 -9.87
C LYS A 244 13.47 -11.74 -8.81
N SER A 245 13.37 -11.41 -7.53
CA SER A 245 13.56 -12.36 -6.44
C SER A 245 12.39 -13.33 -6.40
N ARG A 246 12.71 -14.63 -6.33
CA ARG A 246 11.69 -15.66 -6.17
C ARG A 246 10.89 -15.47 -4.88
N MET A 247 11.57 -15.13 -3.78
CA MET A 247 10.92 -15.00 -2.48
C MET A 247 10.04 -13.74 -2.42
N ASN A 248 10.47 -12.61 -3.02
CA ASN A 248 9.62 -11.44 -3.14
C ASN A 248 8.32 -11.76 -3.91
N ALA A 249 8.42 -12.50 -5.03
CA ALA A 249 7.26 -12.93 -5.78
C ALA A 249 6.35 -13.87 -4.98
N LEU A 250 6.90 -14.80 -4.20
CA LEU A 250 6.13 -15.71 -3.35
C LEU A 250 5.44 -14.97 -2.21
N SER A 251 6.12 -14.02 -1.56
CA SER A 251 5.57 -13.17 -0.50
C SER A 251 4.40 -12.33 -1.04
N SER A 252 4.60 -11.64 -2.16
CA SER A 252 3.53 -10.88 -2.83
C SER A 252 2.32 -11.76 -3.18
N LYS A 253 2.54 -12.93 -3.76
CA LYS A 253 1.48 -13.91 -4.06
C LYS A 253 0.74 -14.39 -2.81
N ARG A 254 1.45 -14.53 -1.68
CA ARG A 254 0.84 -14.93 -0.42
C ARG A 254 -0.19 -13.92 0.04
N MET A 255 0.11 -12.64 -0.07
CA MET A 255 -0.85 -11.57 0.23
C MET A 255 -2.10 -11.67 -0.67
N VAL A 256 -1.93 -11.87 -1.97
CA VAL A 256 -3.08 -12.02 -2.89
C VAL A 256 -3.95 -13.24 -2.54
N ARG A 257 -3.35 -14.35 -2.10
CA ARG A 257 -4.12 -15.56 -1.73
C ARG A 257 -5.07 -15.35 -0.55
N GLN A 258 -4.80 -14.37 0.32
CA GLN A 258 -5.70 -14.08 1.43
C GLN A 258 -6.84 -13.10 1.08
N THR A 259 -6.86 -12.53 -0.15
CA THR A 259 -7.91 -11.57 -0.56
C THR A 259 -9.35 -12.07 -0.31
N PRO A 260 -9.72 -13.33 -0.60
CA PRO A 260 -11.09 -13.81 -0.33
C PRO A 260 -11.47 -13.82 1.15
N VAL A 261 -10.50 -13.88 2.04
CA VAL A 261 -10.66 -13.88 3.49
C VAL A 261 -10.10 -12.61 4.14
N TRP A 262 -9.93 -11.56 3.35
CA TRP A 262 -9.44 -10.28 3.83
C TRP A 262 -10.29 -9.81 5.02
N GLY A 263 -9.63 -9.43 6.12
CA GLY A 263 -10.28 -9.00 7.35
C GLY A 263 -10.85 -10.11 8.23
N HIS A 264 -10.98 -11.34 7.72
CA HIS A 264 -11.34 -12.50 8.55
C HIS A 264 -10.17 -13.05 9.35
N GLY A 265 -8.97 -12.85 8.84
CA GLY A 265 -7.77 -13.56 9.26
C GLY A 265 -7.48 -14.75 8.34
N TYR A 266 -6.23 -15.15 8.32
CA TYR A 266 -5.69 -16.15 7.41
C TYR A 266 -4.61 -16.98 8.10
N THR A 267 -4.73 -18.29 7.97
CA THR A 267 -3.71 -19.24 8.44
C THR A 267 -3.03 -19.91 7.25
N TYR A 268 -1.71 -19.96 7.27
CA TYR A 268 -0.93 -20.70 6.27
C TYR A 268 0.32 -21.32 6.89
N HIS A 269 0.97 -22.20 6.16
CA HIS A 269 2.23 -22.79 6.57
C HIS A 269 3.35 -22.28 5.68
N ASP A 270 4.25 -21.50 6.24
CA ASP A 270 5.49 -21.10 5.59
C ASP A 270 6.55 -22.18 5.78
N LYS A 271 7.38 -22.40 4.76
CA LYS A 271 8.40 -23.47 4.79
C LYS A 271 9.54 -23.20 5.78
N ILE A 272 9.78 -21.93 6.10
CA ILE A 272 10.88 -21.48 6.96
C ILE A 272 10.37 -21.17 8.37
N ARG A 273 9.23 -20.45 8.46
CA ARG A 273 8.65 -19.95 9.72
C ARG A 273 7.55 -20.84 10.30
N GLY A 274 7.16 -21.91 9.60
CA GLY A 274 6.10 -22.82 10.06
C GLY A 274 4.70 -22.18 9.95
N LYS A 275 3.83 -22.51 10.90
CA LYS A 275 2.46 -21.98 10.93
C LYS A 275 2.46 -20.47 11.18
N GLN A 276 1.80 -19.74 10.29
CA GLN A 276 1.54 -18.31 10.38
C GLN A 276 0.03 -18.07 10.48
N ASP A 277 -0.38 -17.10 11.31
CA ASP A 277 -1.77 -16.85 11.63
C ASP A 277 -1.98 -15.38 11.98
N ASN A 278 -2.82 -14.66 11.22
CA ASN A 278 -3.09 -13.24 11.45
C ASN A 278 -4.53 -12.95 11.94
N HIS A 279 -5.26 -13.94 12.48
CA HIS A 279 -6.61 -13.72 13.00
C HIS A 279 -6.63 -12.72 14.17
N ASP A 280 -5.68 -12.84 15.10
CA ASP A 280 -5.59 -11.93 16.25
C ASP A 280 -5.21 -10.51 15.83
N PHE A 281 -4.40 -10.38 14.77
CA PHE A 281 -4.04 -9.08 14.18
C PHE A 281 -5.29 -8.34 13.66
N TYR A 282 -6.14 -9.02 12.89
CA TYR A 282 -7.39 -8.42 12.40
C TYR A 282 -8.41 -8.16 13.51
N ARG A 283 -8.53 -9.06 14.46
CA ARG A 283 -9.39 -8.85 15.63
C ARG A 283 -8.97 -7.59 16.38
N PHE A 284 -7.69 -7.43 16.66
CA PHE A 284 -7.15 -6.23 17.30
C PHE A 284 -7.52 -4.95 16.54
N ILE A 285 -7.33 -4.91 15.21
CA ILE A 285 -7.68 -3.74 14.41
C ILE A 285 -9.17 -3.43 14.53
N GLN A 286 -10.04 -4.43 14.35
CA GLN A 286 -11.49 -4.26 14.30
C GLN A 286 -12.08 -3.85 15.66
N GLU A 287 -11.54 -4.34 16.75
CA GLU A 287 -11.95 -3.97 18.11
C GLU A 287 -11.44 -2.59 18.52
N THR A 288 -10.30 -2.15 17.97
CA THR A 288 -9.61 -0.94 18.43
C THR A 288 -9.92 0.30 17.60
N ILE A 289 -10.15 0.18 16.30
CA ILE A 289 -10.21 1.33 15.37
C ILE A 289 -11.32 2.32 15.74
N THR A 290 -12.53 1.85 16.04
CA THR A 290 -13.68 2.71 16.39
C THR A 290 -13.49 3.41 17.75
N PRO A 291 -13.15 2.71 18.87
CA PRO A 291 -12.95 3.39 20.14
C PRO A 291 -11.73 4.33 20.12
N ALA A 292 -10.69 4.05 19.32
CA ALA A 292 -9.50 4.89 19.24
C ALA A 292 -9.72 6.14 18.38
N TRP A 293 -10.15 5.93 17.12
CA TRP A 293 -10.18 6.99 16.10
C TRP A 293 -11.57 7.49 15.74
N GLY A 294 -12.62 6.82 16.18
CA GLY A 294 -14.00 7.26 15.97
C GLY A 294 -14.40 8.46 16.84
N PRO A 295 -15.66 8.94 16.72
CA PRO A 295 -16.14 10.13 17.42
C PRO A 295 -16.10 10.05 18.96
N ALA A 296 -16.17 8.86 19.54
CA ALA A 296 -16.05 8.66 20.99
C ALA A 296 -14.58 8.65 21.47
N GLY A 297 -13.63 8.50 20.57
CA GLY A 297 -12.18 8.56 20.84
C GLY A 297 -11.59 9.90 20.39
N GLN A 298 -10.51 9.84 19.58
CA GLN A 298 -9.80 11.03 19.10
C GLN A 298 -10.57 11.80 18.02
N ASN A 299 -11.59 11.20 17.40
CA ASN A 299 -12.35 11.78 16.29
C ASN A 299 -11.44 12.36 15.19
N ILE A 300 -10.50 11.55 14.71
CA ILE A 300 -9.51 11.98 13.73
C ILE A 300 -10.14 12.42 12.40
N GLY A 301 -9.49 13.30 11.66
CA GLY A 301 -9.89 13.61 10.29
C GLY A 301 -9.85 12.35 9.41
N ALA A 302 -10.85 12.12 8.55
CA ALA A 302 -10.88 10.94 7.70
C ALA A 302 -11.33 11.25 6.28
N ARG A 303 -10.70 10.60 5.29
CA ARG A 303 -11.07 10.62 3.86
C ARG A 303 -10.99 9.23 3.29
N ALA A 304 -11.88 8.91 2.35
CA ALA A 304 -11.85 7.65 1.62
C ALA A 304 -12.00 7.94 0.11
N LEU A 305 -11.03 7.49 -0.68
CA LEU A 305 -10.91 7.80 -2.11
C LEU A 305 -10.73 6.48 -2.86
N PHE A 306 -11.77 6.03 -3.55
CA PHE A 306 -11.81 4.70 -4.15
C PHE A 306 -12.07 4.78 -5.65
N GLY A 307 -11.43 3.91 -6.41
CA GLY A 307 -11.82 3.62 -7.78
C GLY A 307 -13.10 2.78 -7.78
N ALA A 308 -14.14 3.25 -8.48
CA ALA A 308 -15.46 2.59 -8.47
C ALA A 308 -15.43 1.16 -9.06
N TRP A 309 -14.44 0.85 -9.91
CA TRP A 309 -14.28 -0.47 -10.51
C TRP A 309 -13.36 -1.39 -9.71
N ASP A 310 -13.41 -1.28 -8.41
CA ASP A 310 -12.66 -2.09 -7.46
C ASP A 310 -13.60 -2.90 -6.58
N PRO A 311 -13.29 -4.17 -6.25
CA PRO A 311 -14.09 -4.95 -5.31
C PRO A 311 -14.25 -4.32 -3.93
N LEU A 312 -13.31 -3.47 -3.53
CA LEU A 312 -13.31 -2.77 -2.24
C LEU A 312 -14.20 -1.51 -2.25
N ALA A 313 -14.66 -1.07 -3.42
CA ALA A 313 -15.58 0.06 -3.57
C ALA A 313 -17.06 -0.31 -3.44
N LYS A 314 -17.38 -1.55 -3.02
CA LYS A 314 -18.74 -2.00 -2.81
C LYS A 314 -19.43 -1.24 -1.68
N ASP A 315 -20.75 -1.00 -1.84
CA ASP A 315 -21.55 -0.36 -0.79
C ASP A 315 -21.47 -1.09 0.56
N SER A 316 -21.44 -2.41 0.55
CA SER A 316 -21.30 -3.23 1.77
C SER A 316 -19.96 -3.01 2.50
N ILE A 317 -18.88 -2.74 1.77
CA ILE A 317 -17.56 -2.42 2.35
C ILE A 317 -17.53 -0.96 2.82
N LEU A 318 -18.01 -0.04 2.00
CA LEU A 318 -18.07 1.39 2.36
C LEU A 318 -18.99 1.64 3.57
N ALA A 319 -20.08 0.88 3.71
CA ALA A 319 -20.94 0.94 4.89
C ALA A 319 -20.20 0.52 6.17
N ARG A 320 -19.32 -0.47 6.11
CA ARG A 320 -18.49 -0.86 7.26
C ARG A 320 -17.51 0.24 7.67
N TRP A 321 -16.91 0.92 6.69
CA TRP A 321 -16.08 2.09 6.98
C TRP A 321 -16.87 3.22 7.64
N ARG A 322 -18.09 3.55 7.15
CA ARG A 322 -18.97 4.54 7.78
C ARG A 322 -19.40 4.13 9.19
N THR A 323 -19.63 2.84 9.42
CA THR A 323 -19.97 2.32 10.76
C THR A 323 -18.79 2.45 11.73
N ALA A 324 -17.58 2.11 11.29
CA ALA A 324 -16.40 2.15 12.15
C ALA A 324 -15.91 3.58 12.39
N LEU A 325 -15.97 4.43 11.36
CA LEU A 325 -15.52 5.82 11.36
C LEU A 325 -16.64 6.73 10.80
N PRO A 326 -17.67 7.05 11.59
CA PRO A 326 -18.82 7.87 11.14
C PRO A 326 -18.43 9.23 10.56
N GLN A 327 -17.28 9.79 10.96
CA GLN A 327 -16.72 11.01 10.38
C GLN A 327 -16.32 10.89 8.91
N LEU A 328 -16.40 9.70 8.30
CA LEU A 328 -16.29 9.50 6.86
C LEU A 328 -17.56 9.90 6.08
N GLU A 329 -18.69 10.14 6.78
CA GLU A 329 -19.92 10.55 6.12
C GLU A 329 -19.69 11.88 5.38
N GLY A 330 -20.06 11.94 4.10
CA GLY A 330 -19.77 13.06 3.21
C GLY A 330 -18.30 13.17 2.74
N HIS A 331 -17.42 12.25 3.18
CA HIS A 331 -15.99 12.25 2.87
C HIS A 331 -15.51 10.99 2.15
N ILE A 332 -16.43 10.23 1.57
CA ILE A 332 -16.13 9.11 0.68
C ILE A 332 -16.33 9.58 -0.77
N ARG A 333 -15.29 9.45 -1.58
CA ARG A 333 -15.31 9.80 -2.99
C ARG A 333 -15.02 8.57 -3.84
N LEU A 334 -15.90 8.29 -4.81
CA LEU A 334 -15.71 7.27 -5.80
C LEU A 334 -15.29 7.91 -7.13
N PHE A 335 -14.23 7.39 -7.72
CA PHE A 335 -13.77 7.80 -9.04
C PHE A 335 -14.31 6.84 -10.09
N GLU A 336 -15.24 7.32 -10.90
CA GLU A 336 -15.76 6.56 -12.04
C GLU A 336 -14.64 6.16 -13.01
N MET A 337 -14.78 5.01 -13.64
CA MET A 337 -13.80 4.47 -14.62
C MET A 337 -12.37 4.33 -14.09
N VAL A 338 -12.20 4.24 -12.77
CA VAL A 338 -10.92 3.97 -12.11
C VAL A 338 -11.02 2.65 -11.36
N SER A 339 -9.98 1.83 -11.47
CA SER A 339 -9.86 0.56 -10.77
C SER A 339 -9.12 0.72 -9.44
N HIS A 340 -8.50 -0.34 -8.99
CA HIS A 340 -7.83 -0.45 -7.69
C HIS A 340 -6.73 0.61 -7.45
N PHE A 341 -5.90 0.91 -8.45
CA PHE A 341 -4.70 1.78 -8.28
C PHE A 341 -5.05 3.25 -8.54
N VAL A 342 -5.82 3.85 -7.61
CA VAL A 342 -6.30 5.24 -7.72
C VAL A 342 -5.16 6.26 -7.73
N GLU A 343 -4.08 5.99 -7.03
CA GLU A 343 -2.89 6.84 -6.89
C GLU A 343 -2.16 7.03 -8.22
N GLU A 344 -2.24 6.06 -9.11
CA GLU A 344 -1.67 6.17 -10.46
C GLU A 344 -2.56 7.00 -11.40
N HIS A 345 -3.90 6.94 -11.20
CA HIS A 345 -4.88 7.50 -12.12
C HIS A 345 -5.48 8.85 -11.66
N LYS A 346 -5.47 9.13 -10.35
CA LYS A 346 -6.07 10.33 -9.72
C LYS A 346 -5.16 11.04 -8.72
N PRO A 347 -3.85 11.17 -9.01
CA PRO A 347 -2.88 11.64 -8.03
C PRO A 347 -3.13 13.07 -7.53
N LEU A 348 -3.58 13.98 -8.40
CA LEU A 348 -3.81 15.38 -8.01
C LEU A 348 -5.05 15.54 -7.14
N GLU A 349 -6.11 14.81 -7.45
CA GLU A 349 -7.33 14.79 -6.63
C GLU A 349 -7.03 14.23 -5.25
N ILE A 350 -6.23 13.15 -5.16
CA ILE A 350 -5.79 12.56 -3.90
C ILE A 350 -4.90 13.54 -3.12
N ALA A 351 -3.95 14.20 -3.79
CA ALA A 351 -3.08 15.19 -3.15
C ALA A 351 -3.88 16.34 -2.52
N ARG A 352 -4.96 16.84 -3.19
CA ARG A 352 -5.86 17.88 -2.64
C ARG A 352 -6.59 17.41 -1.39
N GLU A 353 -7.11 16.18 -1.39
CA GLU A 353 -7.82 15.63 -0.22
C GLU A 353 -6.86 15.41 0.96
N ILE A 354 -5.64 14.94 0.70
CA ILE A 354 -4.59 14.82 1.72
C ILE A 354 -4.25 16.21 2.28
N ALA A 355 -3.95 17.19 1.42
CA ALA A 355 -3.61 18.53 1.85
C ALA A 355 -4.74 19.18 2.68
N GLY A 356 -5.99 19.00 2.26
CA GLY A 356 -7.15 19.50 2.98
C GLY A 356 -7.32 18.88 4.37
N VAL A 357 -7.29 17.53 4.49
CA VAL A 357 -7.49 16.85 5.77
C VAL A 357 -6.30 17.05 6.73
N ALA A 358 -5.11 17.25 6.18
CA ALA A 358 -3.89 17.53 6.93
C ALA A 358 -3.74 19.02 7.31
N GLY A 359 -4.63 19.91 6.85
CA GLY A 359 -4.56 21.35 7.14
C GLY A 359 -3.39 22.07 6.49
N LEU A 360 -2.95 21.61 5.31
CA LEU A 360 -1.82 22.17 4.57
C LEU A 360 -2.24 23.27 3.58
N VAL A 361 -3.52 23.39 3.32
CA VAL A 361 -4.16 24.39 2.44
C VAL A 361 -5.27 25.10 3.16
#